data_bf1063cde212241a7695ff1f022fc5a4
#
_entry.id   bf1063cde212241a7695ff1f022fc5a4
#
_cell.length_a   1.000
_cell.length_b   1.000
_cell.length_c   1.000
_cell.angle_alpha   90.00
_cell.angle_beta   90.00
_cell.angle_gamma   90.00
#
_symmetry.space_group_name_H-M   'P 1'
#
loop_
_entity.id
_entity.type
_entity.pdbx_description
1 polymer ?
#
loop_
_entity_poly.entity_id
_entity_poly.type
_entity_poly.pdbx_seq_one_letter_code
_entity_poly.pdbx_strand_id
1 'polypeptide(L)'
;MPLDPAVEQMIARAKESIARNAYVAALEDLQAVAERHPGFADVQNLIGLCLSMVGRPEEALEAFGRATDLNPGYVEAHVNRAITLNDLGRTDEARESFERAALADEEKTGGQRFPSAAAARLANMHAELGDAYAGAGAGEEALEEYRKAAALRPQFMDIRNKLARTLIELGRTDDAVGELETVLAEKPSFVAARANLGLAFYRSGRLDDAEREWRRCEQQQPDNAQISGFLGMLERQREAGPAS
;
A
#
# COMPACT_ATOMS: atom_id res chain seq x y z
N MET A 1 7.82 6.95 -37.75
CA MET A 1 9.19 6.72 -38.25
C MET A 1 9.87 5.81 -37.24
N PRO A 2 10.68 4.83 -37.64
CA PRO A 2 11.51 4.10 -36.68
C PRO A 2 12.46 5.08 -36.00
N LEU A 3 12.73 4.83 -34.70
CA LEU A 3 13.70 5.57 -33.90
C LEU A 3 15.10 5.44 -34.55
N ASP A 4 15.92 6.46 -34.35
CA ASP A 4 17.35 6.39 -34.70
C ASP A 4 17.98 5.22 -33.93
N PRO A 5 18.64 4.26 -34.57
CA PRO A 5 19.29 3.14 -33.89
C PRO A 5 20.24 3.54 -32.75
N ALA A 6 20.89 4.73 -32.87
CA ALA A 6 21.75 5.26 -31.82
C ALA A 6 20.94 5.63 -30.55
N VAL A 7 19.75 6.19 -30.73
CA VAL A 7 18.84 6.53 -29.62
C VAL A 7 18.31 5.27 -28.93
N GLU A 8 17.92 4.26 -29.73
CA GLU A 8 17.48 2.97 -29.20
C GLU A 8 18.59 2.31 -28.37
N GLN A 9 19.82 2.35 -28.86
CA GLN A 9 20.97 1.81 -28.13
C GLN A 9 21.27 2.55 -26.83
N MET A 10 21.13 3.89 -26.80
CA MET A 10 21.31 4.67 -25.57
C MET A 10 20.25 4.34 -24.53
N ILE A 11 18.99 4.22 -24.93
CA ILE A 11 17.90 3.82 -24.04
C ILE A 11 18.12 2.40 -23.49
N ALA A 12 18.53 1.46 -24.34
CA ALA A 12 18.83 0.08 -23.92
C ALA A 12 19.98 0.03 -22.90
N ARG A 13 21.06 0.78 -23.15
CA ARG A 13 22.19 0.90 -22.22
C ARG A 13 21.79 1.52 -20.89
N ALA A 14 20.96 2.56 -20.92
CA ALA A 14 20.43 3.18 -19.72
C ALA A 14 19.59 2.18 -18.88
N LYS A 15 18.70 1.41 -19.52
CA LYS A 15 17.91 0.37 -18.85
C LYS A 15 18.80 -0.72 -18.24
N GLU A 16 19.86 -1.12 -18.91
CA GLU A 16 20.84 -2.06 -18.37
C GLU A 16 21.59 -1.48 -17.15
N SER A 17 21.97 -0.20 -17.21
CA SER A 17 22.58 0.51 -16.10
C SER A 17 21.65 0.60 -14.89
N ILE A 18 20.36 0.88 -15.11
CA ILE A 18 19.34 0.86 -14.04
C ILE A 18 19.25 -0.54 -13.41
N ALA A 19 19.21 -1.59 -14.22
CA ALA A 19 19.15 -2.96 -13.72
C ALA A 19 20.37 -3.35 -12.85
N ARG A 20 21.51 -2.66 -13.05
CA ARG A 20 22.75 -2.82 -12.25
C ARG A 20 22.87 -1.77 -11.13
N ASN A 21 21.82 -1.00 -10.84
CA ASN A 21 21.81 0.12 -9.89
C ASN A 21 22.81 1.24 -10.20
N ALA A 22 23.28 1.34 -11.45
CA ALA A 22 24.21 2.39 -11.90
C ALA A 22 23.42 3.63 -12.39
N TYR A 23 22.62 4.24 -11.48
CA TYR A 23 21.64 5.28 -11.81
C TYR A 23 22.27 6.55 -12.38
N VAL A 24 23.47 6.93 -11.94
CA VAL A 24 24.19 8.12 -12.45
C VAL A 24 24.55 7.93 -13.93
N ALA A 25 25.10 6.77 -14.30
CA ALA A 25 25.44 6.47 -15.68
C ALA A 25 24.19 6.39 -16.57
N ALA A 26 23.08 5.85 -16.04
CA ALA A 26 21.81 5.83 -16.74
C ALA A 26 21.29 7.25 -17.02
N LEU A 27 21.43 8.18 -16.04
CA LEU A 27 21.00 9.57 -16.19
C LEU A 27 21.71 10.27 -17.36
N GLU A 28 23.02 10.09 -17.52
CA GLU A 28 23.79 10.69 -18.62
C GLU A 28 23.22 10.31 -19.99
N ASP A 29 22.95 9.01 -20.19
CA ASP A 29 22.37 8.51 -21.43
C ASP A 29 20.95 9.04 -21.66
N LEU A 30 20.11 8.98 -20.61
CA LEU A 30 18.71 9.39 -20.71
C LEU A 30 18.54 10.89 -20.93
N GLN A 31 19.38 11.72 -20.31
CA GLN A 31 19.37 13.17 -20.51
C GLN A 31 19.78 13.52 -21.93
N ALA A 32 20.82 12.88 -22.47
CA ALA A 32 21.22 13.08 -23.88
C ALA A 32 20.11 12.66 -24.87
N VAL A 33 19.31 11.63 -24.54
CA VAL A 33 18.13 11.26 -25.33
C VAL A 33 17.03 12.30 -25.18
N ALA A 34 16.74 12.77 -23.96
CA ALA A 34 15.66 13.74 -23.71
C ALA A 34 15.92 15.10 -24.36
N GLU A 35 17.18 15.56 -24.46
CA GLU A 35 17.56 16.77 -25.18
C GLU A 35 17.22 16.71 -26.67
N ARG A 36 17.40 15.54 -27.29
CA ARG A 36 17.13 15.34 -28.72
C ARG A 36 15.68 14.98 -29.00
N HIS A 37 15.02 14.31 -28.05
CA HIS A 37 13.68 13.76 -28.16
C HIS A 37 12.84 14.09 -26.90
N PRO A 38 12.48 15.36 -26.68
CA PRO A 38 11.79 15.79 -25.46
C PRO A 38 10.37 15.19 -25.29
N GLY A 39 9.79 14.64 -26.36
CA GLY A 39 8.45 14.03 -26.35
C GLY A 39 8.37 12.58 -25.87
N PHE A 40 9.45 12.01 -25.33
CA PHE A 40 9.47 10.62 -24.90
C PHE A 40 9.09 10.51 -23.43
N ALA A 41 7.81 10.23 -23.15
CA ALA A 41 7.30 10.04 -21.79
C ALA A 41 8.06 8.95 -21.01
N ASP A 42 8.39 7.85 -21.67
CA ASP A 42 9.14 6.74 -21.08
C ASP A 42 10.53 7.17 -20.59
N VAL A 43 11.22 8.00 -21.37
CA VAL A 43 12.55 8.53 -21.02
C VAL A 43 12.44 9.48 -19.83
N GLN A 44 11.43 10.34 -19.78
CA GLN A 44 11.19 11.23 -18.64
C GLN A 44 10.89 10.43 -17.36
N ASN A 45 10.10 9.37 -17.44
CA ASN A 45 9.83 8.48 -16.31
C ASN A 45 11.11 7.78 -15.82
N LEU A 46 11.97 7.29 -16.72
CA LEU A 46 13.25 6.67 -16.35
C LEU A 46 14.22 7.68 -15.72
N ILE A 47 14.27 8.93 -16.20
CA ILE A 47 15.02 10.02 -15.59
C ILE A 47 14.53 10.26 -14.16
N GLY A 48 13.23 10.38 -13.97
CA GLY A 48 12.63 10.57 -12.64
C GLY A 48 12.99 9.43 -11.69
N LEU A 49 12.90 8.17 -12.14
CA LEU A 49 13.30 7.00 -11.36
C LEU A 49 14.78 7.09 -10.93
N CYS A 50 15.68 7.39 -11.86
CA CYS A 50 17.10 7.51 -11.54
C CYS A 50 17.38 8.66 -10.56
N LEU A 51 16.75 9.82 -10.75
CA LEU A 51 16.86 10.97 -9.85
C LEU A 51 16.40 10.66 -8.43
N SER A 52 15.26 9.98 -8.29
CA SER A 52 14.76 9.52 -7.00
C SER A 52 15.78 8.60 -6.30
N MET A 53 16.37 7.66 -7.04
CA MET A 53 17.32 6.68 -6.51
C MET A 53 18.68 7.30 -6.14
N VAL A 54 19.06 8.43 -6.72
CA VAL A 54 20.30 9.17 -6.36
C VAL A 54 20.08 10.28 -5.32
N GLY A 55 18.88 10.34 -4.71
CA GLY A 55 18.57 11.29 -3.64
C GLY A 55 18.25 12.70 -4.12
N ARG A 56 17.71 12.85 -5.35
CA ARG A 56 17.28 14.13 -5.96
C ARG A 56 15.76 14.11 -6.21
N PRO A 57 14.93 13.98 -5.14
CA PRO A 57 13.50 13.70 -5.28
C PRO A 57 12.71 14.85 -5.92
N GLU A 58 13.06 16.10 -5.67
CA GLU A 58 12.35 17.25 -6.28
C GLU A 58 12.52 17.28 -7.81
N GLU A 59 13.72 17.01 -8.29
CA GLU A 59 13.98 16.93 -9.73
C GLU A 59 13.32 15.67 -10.34
N ALA A 60 13.22 14.60 -9.55
CA ALA A 60 12.46 13.42 -9.97
C ALA A 60 10.97 13.76 -10.18
N LEU A 61 10.36 14.54 -9.28
CA LEU A 61 8.98 15.00 -9.41
C LEU A 61 8.75 15.82 -10.69
N GLU A 62 9.70 16.67 -11.06
CA GLU A 62 9.64 17.42 -12.32
C GLU A 62 9.69 16.48 -13.55
N ALA A 63 10.57 15.47 -13.50
CA ALA A 63 10.69 14.52 -14.60
C ALA A 63 9.43 13.63 -14.72
N PHE A 64 8.87 13.15 -13.61
CA PHE A 64 7.59 12.44 -13.61
C PHE A 64 6.42 13.33 -14.07
N GLY A 65 6.42 14.61 -13.68
CA GLY A 65 5.47 15.61 -14.18
C GLY A 65 5.52 15.70 -15.70
N ARG A 66 6.70 15.89 -16.28
CA ARG A 66 6.88 15.90 -17.74
C ARG A 66 6.40 14.59 -18.40
N ALA A 67 6.67 13.44 -17.76
CA ALA A 67 6.20 12.16 -18.29
C ALA A 67 4.66 12.07 -18.34
N THR A 68 3.97 12.56 -17.29
CA THR A 68 2.50 12.57 -17.21
C THR A 68 1.86 13.65 -18.08
N ASP A 69 2.54 14.78 -18.31
CA ASP A 69 2.09 15.80 -19.26
C ASP A 69 2.14 15.29 -20.72
N LEU A 70 3.20 14.55 -21.07
CA LEU A 70 3.37 13.92 -22.37
C LEU A 70 2.41 12.74 -22.59
N ASN A 71 2.13 11.98 -21.56
CA ASN A 71 1.22 10.84 -21.58
C ASN A 71 0.37 10.83 -20.29
N PRO A 72 -0.79 11.49 -20.27
CA PRO A 72 -1.67 11.54 -19.10
C PRO A 72 -2.13 10.16 -18.58
N GLY A 73 -2.18 9.16 -19.48
CA GLY A 73 -2.48 7.77 -19.14
C GLY A 73 -1.26 6.94 -18.73
N TYR A 74 -0.12 7.56 -18.35
CA TYR A 74 1.08 6.81 -18.00
C TYR A 74 1.04 6.41 -16.52
N VAL A 75 0.37 5.30 -16.24
CA VAL A 75 0.15 4.74 -14.90
C VAL A 75 1.44 4.69 -14.06
N GLU A 76 2.52 4.14 -14.64
CA GLU A 76 3.79 3.97 -13.92
C GLU A 76 4.41 5.31 -13.51
N ALA A 77 4.33 6.35 -14.34
CA ALA A 77 4.83 7.68 -14.01
C ALA A 77 4.03 8.33 -12.88
N HIS A 78 2.68 8.20 -12.88
CA HIS A 78 1.83 8.65 -11.79
C HIS A 78 2.15 7.92 -10.48
N VAL A 79 2.35 6.61 -10.53
CA VAL A 79 2.74 5.81 -9.36
C VAL A 79 4.11 6.25 -8.83
N ASN A 80 5.12 6.36 -9.68
CA ASN A 80 6.47 6.77 -9.26
C ASN A 80 6.47 8.19 -8.66
N ARG A 81 5.70 9.12 -9.26
CA ARG A 81 5.51 10.48 -8.73
C ARG A 81 4.90 10.45 -7.33
N ALA A 82 3.87 9.65 -7.16
CA ALA A 82 3.19 9.52 -5.88
C ALA A 82 4.11 8.92 -4.78
N ILE A 83 4.93 7.91 -5.14
CA ILE A 83 5.95 7.35 -4.23
C ILE A 83 6.89 8.46 -3.75
N THR A 84 7.45 9.20 -4.68
CA THR A 84 8.39 10.26 -4.37
C THR A 84 7.75 11.36 -3.51
N LEU A 85 6.48 11.73 -3.78
CA LEU A 85 5.73 12.68 -2.97
C LEU A 85 5.49 12.18 -1.54
N ASN A 86 5.16 10.90 -1.38
CA ASN A 86 4.96 10.29 -0.08
C ASN A 86 6.26 10.27 0.74
N ASP A 87 7.39 9.91 0.12
CA ASP A 87 8.72 9.92 0.76
C ASP A 87 9.11 11.33 1.23
N LEU A 88 8.61 12.37 0.55
CA LEU A 88 8.78 13.78 0.94
C LEU A 88 7.74 14.26 1.98
N GLY A 89 6.81 13.40 2.41
CA GLY A 89 5.73 13.77 3.34
C GLY A 89 4.61 14.61 2.70
N ARG A 90 4.59 14.75 1.37
CA ARG A 90 3.57 15.50 0.61
C ARG A 90 2.36 14.61 0.32
N THR A 91 1.69 14.15 1.38
CA THR A 91 0.68 13.08 1.35
C THR A 91 -0.56 13.40 0.49
N ASP A 92 -1.04 14.65 0.50
CA ASP A 92 -2.21 15.03 -0.30
C ASP A 92 -1.91 14.98 -1.81
N GLU A 93 -0.74 15.46 -2.22
CA GLU A 93 -0.30 15.39 -3.62
C GLU A 93 0.01 13.95 -4.06
N ALA A 94 0.54 13.16 -3.14
CA ALA A 94 0.74 11.72 -3.37
C ALA A 94 -0.60 11.03 -3.67
N ARG A 95 -1.63 11.31 -2.84
CA ARG A 95 -2.98 10.78 -3.04
C ARG A 95 -3.56 11.18 -4.41
N GLU A 96 -3.47 12.46 -4.80
CA GLU A 96 -3.93 12.92 -6.11
C GLU A 96 -3.23 12.18 -7.26
N SER A 97 -1.92 11.99 -7.16
CA SER A 97 -1.14 11.26 -8.18
C SER A 97 -1.57 9.80 -8.27
N PHE A 98 -1.98 9.18 -7.15
CA PHE A 98 -2.52 7.82 -7.13
C PHE A 98 -3.89 7.70 -7.76
N GLU A 99 -4.77 8.63 -7.45
CA GLU A 99 -6.11 8.66 -8.05
C GLU A 99 -6.01 8.78 -9.57
N ARG A 100 -5.07 9.59 -10.07
CA ARG A 100 -4.77 9.69 -11.51
C ARG A 100 -4.21 8.39 -12.09
N ALA A 101 -3.34 7.71 -11.36
CA ALA A 101 -2.85 6.39 -11.79
C ALA A 101 -3.98 5.36 -11.91
N ALA A 102 -4.90 5.35 -10.94
CA ALA A 102 -6.04 4.44 -10.94
C ALA A 102 -7.00 4.71 -12.11
N LEU A 103 -7.35 5.97 -12.35
CA LEU A 103 -8.19 6.37 -13.48
C LEU A 103 -7.55 6.02 -14.83
N ALA A 104 -6.25 6.26 -14.99
CA ALA A 104 -5.52 5.97 -16.22
C ALA A 104 -5.45 4.46 -16.53
N ASP A 105 -5.47 3.62 -15.49
CA ASP A 105 -5.48 2.17 -15.68
C ASP A 105 -6.88 1.65 -16.05
N GLU A 106 -7.93 2.18 -15.44
CA GLU A 106 -9.31 1.84 -15.80
C GLU A 106 -9.61 2.12 -17.28
N GLU A 107 -9.13 3.24 -17.82
CA GLU A 107 -9.29 3.60 -19.23
C GLU A 107 -8.54 2.65 -20.18
N LYS A 108 -7.34 2.18 -19.80
CA LYS A 108 -6.50 1.30 -20.65
C LYS A 108 -6.93 -0.16 -20.64
N THR A 109 -7.38 -0.65 -19.50
CA THR A 109 -7.56 -2.10 -19.28
C THR A 109 -9.01 -2.53 -19.39
N GLY A 110 -9.95 -1.57 -19.54
CA GLY A 110 -11.38 -1.90 -19.53
C GLY A 110 -11.80 -2.64 -18.26
N GLY A 111 -11.16 -2.34 -17.13
CA GLY A 111 -11.38 -2.99 -15.84
C GLY A 111 -10.53 -4.25 -15.59
N GLN A 112 -9.55 -4.54 -16.45
CA GLN A 112 -8.54 -5.56 -16.16
C GLN A 112 -7.41 -4.97 -15.31
N ARG A 113 -7.09 -5.65 -14.22
CA ARG A 113 -6.20 -5.25 -13.13
C ARG A 113 -4.78 -4.84 -13.58
N PHE A 114 -4.21 -3.82 -12.92
CA PHE A 114 -2.80 -3.40 -12.94
C PHE A 114 -1.79 -4.56 -13.13
N PRO A 115 -0.68 -4.35 -13.86
CA PRO A 115 0.47 -5.24 -13.79
C PRO A 115 0.81 -5.54 -12.34
N SER A 116 1.01 -6.79 -11.97
CA SER A 116 1.06 -7.25 -10.58
C SER A 116 2.07 -6.48 -9.70
N ALA A 117 3.16 -5.97 -10.30
CA ALA A 117 4.16 -5.18 -9.59
C ALA A 117 3.68 -3.74 -9.29
N ALA A 118 2.99 -3.08 -10.23
CA ALA A 118 2.43 -1.74 -10.01
C ALA A 118 1.29 -1.79 -8.98
N ALA A 119 0.40 -2.78 -9.08
CA ALA A 119 -0.66 -3.01 -8.11
C ALA A 119 -0.10 -3.27 -6.69
N ALA A 120 1.03 -3.99 -6.58
CA ALA A 120 1.65 -4.24 -5.28
C ALA A 120 2.21 -2.96 -4.66
N ARG A 121 2.91 -2.16 -5.46
CA ARG A 121 3.44 -0.86 -5.00
C ARG A 121 2.31 0.06 -4.55
N LEU A 122 1.29 0.22 -5.38
CA LEU A 122 0.14 1.06 -5.06
C LEU A 122 -0.59 0.59 -3.79
N ALA A 123 -0.79 -0.73 -3.63
CA ALA A 123 -1.39 -1.28 -2.43
C ALA A 123 -0.56 -1.00 -1.16
N ASN A 124 0.77 -1.14 -1.24
CA ASN A 124 1.65 -0.83 -0.11
C ASN A 124 1.54 0.64 0.29
N MET A 125 1.48 1.54 -0.66
CA MET A 125 1.42 2.96 -0.38
C MET A 125 0.07 3.41 0.17
N HIS A 126 -1.05 2.87 -0.33
CA HIS A 126 -2.33 3.07 0.33
C HIS A 126 -2.29 2.53 1.77
N ALA A 127 -1.60 1.40 2.00
CA ALA A 127 -1.44 0.87 3.35
C ALA A 127 -0.58 1.78 4.25
N GLU A 128 0.52 2.34 3.74
CA GLU A 128 1.38 3.30 4.45
C GLU A 128 0.63 4.61 4.76
N LEU A 129 -0.15 5.11 3.80
CA LEU A 129 -1.01 6.27 4.02
C LEU A 129 -2.09 5.97 5.06
N GLY A 130 -2.69 4.78 5.02
CA GLY A 130 -3.60 4.29 6.05
C GLY A 130 -2.94 4.23 7.44
N ASP A 131 -1.68 3.77 7.53
CA ASP A 131 -0.91 3.77 8.77
C ASP A 131 -0.69 5.21 9.31
N ALA A 132 -0.39 6.16 8.43
CA ALA A 132 -0.20 7.56 8.78
C ALA A 132 -1.50 8.18 9.31
N TYR A 133 -2.65 7.97 8.65
CA TYR A 133 -3.95 8.43 9.11
C TYR A 133 -4.35 7.78 10.44
N ALA A 134 -4.15 6.46 10.59
CA ALA A 134 -4.41 5.77 11.85
C ALA A 134 -3.56 6.33 13.00
N GLY A 135 -2.27 6.61 12.75
CA GLY A 135 -1.37 7.25 13.71
C GLY A 135 -1.78 8.67 14.08
N ALA A 136 -2.44 9.40 13.18
CA ALA A 136 -2.99 10.72 13.42
C ALA A 136 -4.39 10.69 14.08
N GLY A 137 -4.99 9.52 14.32
CA GLY A 137 -6.33 9.37 14.87
C GLY A 137 -7.46 9.59 13.85
N ALA A 138 -7.12 9.72 12.56
CA ALA A 138 -8.06 9.87 11.44
C ALA A 138 -8.53 8.50 10.95
N GLY A 139 -9.39 7.85 11.73
CA GLY A 139 -9.76 6.44 11.54
C GLY A 139 -10.56 6.16 10.27
N GLU A 140 -11.46 7.07 9.85
CA GLU A 140 -12.25 6.87 8.63
C GLU A 140 -11.38 7.02 7.38
N GLU A 141 -10.44 7.97 7.38
CA GLU A 141 -9.46 8.15 6.30
C GLU A 141 -8.52 6.93 6.21
N ALA A 142 -8.05 6.43 7.35
CA ALA A 142 -7.26 5.21 7.40
C ALA A 142 -8.02 4.01 6.83
N LEU A 143 -9.31 3.87 7.19
CA LEU A 143 -10.18 2.80 6.69
C LEU A 143 -10.34 2.86 5.17
N GLU A 144 -10.52 4.06 4.61
CA GLU A 144 -10.63 4.25 3.16
C GLU A 144 -9.35 3.80 2.43
N GLU A 145 -8.19 4.21 2.94
CA GLU A 145 -6.91 3.87 2.33
C GLU A 145 -6.61 2.36 2.43
N TYR A 146 -6.89 1.72 3.57
CA TYR A 146 -6.75 0.26 3.67
C TYR A 146 -7.72 -0.50 2.75
N ARG A 147 -8.94 0.02 2.50
CA ARG A 147 -9.86 -0.57 1.51
C ARG A 147 -9.30 -0.50 0.10
N LYS A 148 -8.76 0.65 -0.31
CA LYS A 148 -8.10 0.80 -1.62
C LYS A 148 -6.93 -0.19 -1.76
N ALA A 149 -6.11 -0.32 -0.73
CA ALA A 149 -5.00 -1.28 -0.69
C ALA A 149 -5.48 -2.74 -0.82
N ALA A 150 -6.50 -3.12 -0.06
CA ALA A 150 -7.07 -4.47 -0.08
C ALA A 150 -7.78 -4.80 -1.41
N ALA A 151 -8.40 -3.81 -2.06
CA ALA A 151 -9.01 -3.97 -3.38
C ALA A 151 -7.96 -4.23 -4.47
N LEU A 152 -6.82 -3.52 -4.42
CA LEU A 152 -5.70 -3.72 -5.34
C LEU A 152 -5.02 -5.08 -5.15
N ARG A 153 -4.89 -5.54 -3.92
CA ARG A 153 -4.20 -6.79 -3.57
C ARG A 153 -4.98 -7.58 -2.50
N PRO A 154 -6.06 -8.26 -2.88
CA PRO A 154 -6.90 -9.02 -1.94
C PRO A 154 -6.15 -10.08 -1.12
N GLN A 155 -5.02 -10.58 -1.62
CA GLN A 155 -4.17 -11.57 -0.96
C GLN A 155 -3.21 -10.98 0.11
N PHE A 156 -3.20 -9.64 0.32
CA PHE A 156 -2.38 -9.01 1.37
C PHE A 156 -3.12 -9.09 2.71
N MET A 157 -2.96 -10.23 3.39
CA MET A 157 -3.68 -10.54 4.64
C MET A 157 -3.31 -9.61 5.79
N ASP A 158 -2.12 -9.04 5.80
CA ASP A 158 -1.68 -8.02 6.75
C ASP A 158 -2.44 -6.70 6.57
N ILE A 159 -2.70 -6.27 5.34
CA ILE A 159 -3.51 -5.08 5.05
C ILE A 159 -4.97 -5.30 5.49
N ARG A 160 -5.56 -6.45 5.19
CA ARG A 160 -6.90 -6.79 5.66
C ARG A 160 -6.99 -6.83 7.19
N ASN A 161 -5.94 -7.31 7.86
CA ASN A 161 -5.87 -7.28 9.31
C ASN A 161 -5.79 -5.85 9.87
N LYS A 162 -5.07 -4.93 9.22
CA LYS A 162 -5.05 -3.50 9.58
C LYS A 162 -6.42 -2.85 9.38
N LEU A 163 -7.06 -3.11 8.24
CA LEU A 163 -8.42 -2.68 7.95
C LEU A 163 -9.40 -3.14 9.03
N ALA A 164 -9.36 -4.40 9.39
CA ALA A 164 -10.23 -4.97 10.43
C ALA A 164 -9.97 -4.33 11.81
N ARG A 165 -8.70 -4.07 12.17
CA ARG A 165 -8.38 -3.37 13.42
C ARG A 165 -8.97 -1.96 13.44
N THR A 166 -8.85 -1.22 12.35
CA THR A 166 -9.45 0.12 12.23
C THR A 166 -10.98 0.06 12.33
N LEU A 167 -11.63 -0.94 11.73
CA LEU A 167 -13.07 -1.18 11.88
C LEU A 167 -13.46 -1.42 13.35
N ILE A 168 -12.65 -2.20 14.11
CA ILE A 168 -12.88 -2.42 15.55
C ILE A 168 -12.75 -1.10 16.32
N GLU A 169 -11.76 -0.28 16.01
CA GLU A 169 -11.54 1.02 16.66
C GLU A 169 -12.71 1.99 16.41
N LEU A 170 -13.30 1.94 15.20
CA LEU A 170 -14.49 2.71 14.79
C LEU A 170 -15.82 2.11 15.29
N GLY A 171 -15.81 1.00 16.02
CA GLY A 171 -17.00 0.33 16.54
C GLY A 171 -17.76 -0.53 15.49
N ARG A 172 -17.22 -0.70 14.29
CA ARG A 172 -17.81 -1.48 13.20
C ARG A 172 -17.40 -2.95 13.31
N THR A 173 -17.77 -3.57 14.42
CA THR A 173 -17.26 -4.89 14.82
C THR A 173 -17.71 -6.02 13.89
N ASP A 174 -18.92 -5.97 13.34
CA ASP A 174 -19.43 -7.01 12.45
C ASP A 174 -18.68 -7.01 11.11
N ASP A 175 -18.39 -5.83 10.55
CA ASP A 175 -17.56 -5.69 9.36
C ASP A 175 -16.14 -6.24 9.62
N ALA A 176 -15.57 -5.94 10.79
CA ALA A 176 -14.26 -6.45 11.19
C ALA A 176 -14.22 -7.98 11.29
N VAL A 177 -15.26 -8.59 11.84
CA VAL A 177 -15.38 -10.07 11.90
C VAL A 177 -15.32 -10.67 10.51
N GLY A 178 -16.08 -10.15 9.54
CA GLY A 178 -16.08 -10.65 8.15
C GLY A 178 -14.69 -10.58 7.49
N GLU A 179 -13.97 -9.47 7.67
CA GLU A 179 -12.60 -9.33 7.14
C GLU A 179 -11.63 -10.30 7.82
N LEU A 180 -11.71 -10.48 9.13
CA LEU A 180 -10.81 -11.38 9.88
C LEU A 180 -11.10 -12.85 9.62
N GLU A 181 -12.35 -13.24 9.43
CA GLU A 181 -12.71 -14.60 9.01
C GLU A 181 -12.14 -14.89 7.61
N THR A 182 -12.19 -13.94 6.69
CA THR A 182 -11.54 -14.05 5.37
C THR A 182 -10.03 -14.25 5.49
N VAL A 183 -9.37 -13.44 6.34
CA VAL A 183 -7.93 -13.57 6.61
C VAL A 183 -7.58 -14.94 7.17
N LEU A 184 -8.37 -15.44 8.13
CA LEU A 184 -8.10 -16.71 8.81
C LEU A 184 -8.47 -17.93 7.98
N ALA A 185 -9.36 -17.79 6.99
CA ALA A 185 -9.64 -18.83 6.01
C ALA A 185 -8.41 -19.09 5.11
N GLU A 186 -7.74 -18.03 4.67
CA GLU A 186 -6.54 -18.11 3.84
C GLU A 186 -5.26 -18.41 4.65
N LYS A 187 -5.17 -17.85 5.86
CA LYS A 187 -4.00 -17.99 6.75
C LYS A 187 -4.40 -18.35 8.18
N PRO A 188 -4.74 -19.62 8.45
CA PRO A 188 -5.22 -20.07 9.76
C PRO A 188 -4.23 -19.84 10.92
N SER A 189 -2.93 -19.75 10.61
CA SER A 189 -1.86 -19.53 11.59
C SER A 189 -1.59 -18.05 11.92
N PHE A 190 -2.37 -17.12 11.38
CA PHE A 190 -2.14 -15.68 11.58
C PHE A 190 -2.65 -15.24 12.96
N VAL A 191 -1.79 -15.36 13.98
CA VAL A 191 -2.12 -15.09 15.38
C VAL A 191 -2.66 -13.67 15.59
N ALA A 192 -2.07 -12.65 14.96
CA ALA A 192 -2.53 -11.27 15.11
C ALA A 192 -3.97 -11.06 14.61
N ALA A 193 -4.34 -11.68 13.48
CA ALA A 193 -5.71 -11.62 12.97
C ALA A 193 -6.68 -12.36 13.90
N ARG A 194 -6.28 -13.51 14.43
CA ARG A 194 -7.08 -14.26 15.41
C ARG A 194 -7.28 -13.49 16.70
N ALA A 195 -6.24 -12.81 17.20
CA ALA A 195 -6.33 -11.96 18.38
C ALA A 195 -7.29 -10.78 18.17
N ASN A 196 -7.26 -10.16 16.98
CA ASN A 196 -8.19 -9.10 16.60
C ASN A 196 -9.62 -9.63 16.43
N LEU A 197 -9.82 -10.85 15.93
CA LEU A 197 -11.15 -11.49 15.89
C LEU A 197 -11.74 -11.66 17.28
N GLY A 198 -10.94 -12.14 18.23
CA GLY A 198 -11.33 -12.18 19.64
C GLY A 198 -11.69 -10.80 20.20
N LEU A 199 -10.95 -9.76 19.83
CA LEU A 199 -11.24 -8.38 20.24
C LEU A 199 -12.55 -7.85 19.61
N ALA A 200 -12.83 -8.16 18.37
CA ALA A 200 -14.10 -7.82 17.71
C ALA A 200 -15.29 -8.49 18.44
N PHE A 201 -15.17 -9.78 18.75
CA PHE A 201 -16.19 -10.50 19.52
C PHE A 201 -16.37 -9.92 20.93
N TYR A 202 -15.27 -9.60 21.61
CA TYR A 202 -15.34 -8.98 22.93
C TYR A 202 -16.09 -7.66 22.91
N ARG A 203 -15.79 -6.78 21.96
CA ARG A 203 -16.45 -5.48 21.83
C ARG A 203 -17.92 -5.57 21.40
N SER A 204 -18.31 -6.64 20.72
CA SER A 204 -19.71 -6.94 20.38
C SER A 204 -20.45 -7.72 21.49
N GLY A 205 -19.83 -7.95 22.66
CA GLY A 205 -20.43 -8.66 23.78
C GLY A 205 -20.46 -10.19 23.64
N ARG A 206 -19.85 -10.74 22.57
CA ARG A 206 -19.75 -12.18 22.31
C ARG A 206 -18.58 -12.80 23.08
N LEU A 207 -18.68 -12.79 24.40
CA LEU A 207 -17.57 -13.10 25.30
C LEU A 207 -17.02 -14.53 25.14
N ASP A 208 -17.90 -15.51 24.89
CA ASP A 208 -17.48 -16.91 24.72
C ASP A 208 -16.74 -17.13 23.38
N ASP A 209 -17.13 -16.40 22.35
CA ASP A 209 -16.43 -16.42 21.08
C ASP A 209 -15.04 -15.76 21.22
N ALA A 210 -14.95 -14.65 21.93
CA ALA A 210 -13.70 -13.97 22.21
C ALA A 210 -12.72 -14.88 22.97
N GLU A 211 -13.19 -15.55 24.04
CA GLU A 211 -12.36 -16.48 24.80
C GLU A 211 -11.83 -17.62 23.92
N ARG A 212 -12.70 -18.20 23.10
CA ARG A 212 -12.33 -19.31 22.21
C ARG A 212 -11.20 -18.92 21.26
N GLU A 213 -11.28 -17.72 20.65
CA GLU A 213 -10.23 -17.27 19.73
C GLU A 213 -8.94 -16.91 20.46
N TRP A 214 -8.99 -16.28 21.63
CA TRP A 214 -7.80 -15.96 22.43
C TRP A 214 -7.12 -17.20 23.03
N ARG A 215 -7.89 -18.24 23.44
CA ARG A 215 -7.32 -19.52 23.86
C ARG A 215 -6.59 -20.24 22.70
N ARG A 216 -7.09 -20.15 21.48
CA ARG A 216 -6.38 -20.64 20.29
C ARG A 216 -5.07 -19.88 20.02
N CYS A 217 -5.06 -18.57 20.25
CA CYS A 217 -3.82 -17.79 20.20
C CYS A 217 -2.82 -18.22 21.26
N GLU A 218 -3.27 -18.41 22.51
CA GLU A 218 -2.44 -18.87 23.63
C GLU A 218 -1.80 -20.24 23.34
N GLN A 219 -2.54 -21.17 22.74
CA GLN A 219 -2.00 -22.46 22.31
C GLN A 219 -0.88 -22.34 21.26
N GLN A 220 -0.96 -21.35 20.38
CA GLN A 220 0.06 -21.11 19.36
C GLN A 220 1.26 -20.29 19.90
N GLN A 221 1.02 -19.41 20.84
CA GLN A 221 2.00 -18.51 21.45
C GLN A 221 1.77 -18.37 22.95
N PRO A 222 2.20 -19.35 23.77
CA PRO A 222 1.91 -19.36 25.22
C PRO A 222 2.46 -18.15 25.99
N ASP A 223 3.58 -17.60 25.56
CA ASP A 223 4.26 -16.47 26.23
C ASP A 223 3.84 -15.09 25.70
N ASN A 224 2.75 -15.01 24.92
CA ASN A 224 2.28 -13.74 24.36
C ASN A 224 1.53 -12.92 25.41
N ALA A 225 2.21 -11.90 25.96
CA ALA A 225 1.68 -11.04 27.02
C ALA A 225 0.37 -10.32 26.61
N GLN A 226 0.20 -9.99 25.32
CA GLN A 226 -1.03 -9.37 24.83
C GLN A 226 -2.22 -10.32 24.95
N ILE A 227 -2.04 -11.58 24.59
CA ILE A 227 -3.10 -12.59 24.68
C ILE A 227 -3.46 -12.86 26.14
N SER A 228 -2.47 -13.00 27.02
CA SER A 228 -2.70 -13.14 28.47
C SER A 228 -3.45 -11.92 29.04
N GLY A 229 -3.12 -10.71 28.57
CA GLY A 229 -3.82 -9.49 28.91
C GLY A 229 -5.30 -9.49 28.49
N PHE A 230 -5.60 -9.96 27.29
CA PHE A 230 -6.97 -10.10 26.79
C PHE A 230 -7.79 -11.11 27.59
N LEU A 231 -7.24 -12.27 27.90
CA LEU A 231 -7.90 -13.29 28.73
C LEU A 231 -8.16 -12.76 30.13
N GLY A 232 -7.19 -12.08 30.75
CA GLY A 232 -7.39 -11.46 32.08
C GLY A 232 -8.41 -10.30 32.06
N MET A 233 -8.55 -9.58 30.96
CA MET A 233 -9.61 -8.58 30.79
C MET A 233 -10.99 -9.23 30.71
N LEU A 234 -11.12 -10.35 30.02
CA LEU A 234 -12.36 -11.12 29.92
C LEU A 234 -12.80 -11.68 31.28
N GLU A 235 -11.87 -12.23 32.07
CA GLU A 235 -12.14 -12.75 33.41
C GLU A 235 -12.70 -11.65 34.32
N ARG A 236 -12.05 -10.49 34.35
CA ARG A 236 -12.54 -9.34 35.14
C ARG A 236 -13.93 -8.87 34.71
N GLN A 237 -14.25 -8.89 33.41
CA GLN A 237 -15.58 -8.50 32.95
C GLN A 237 -16.66 -9.50 33.38
N ARG A 238 -16.36 -10.80 33.38
CA ARG A 238 -17.28 -11.84 33.86
C ARG A 238 -17.51 -11.74 35.36
N GLU A 239 -16.48 -11.43 36.13
CA GLU A 239 -16.58 -11.24 37.58
C GLU A 239 -17.40 -9.98 37.97
N ALA A 240 -17.31 -8.92 37.14
CA ALA A 240 -18.06 -7.69 37.37
C ALA A 240 -19.57 -7.83 37.08
N GLY A 241 -20.01 -8.91 36.41
CA GLY A 241 -21.39 -9.15 36.05
C GLY A 241 -21.89 -8.25 34.89
N PRO A 242 -23.09 -8.49 34.37
CA PRO A 242 -23.66 -7.61 33.33
C PRO A 242 -23.89 -6.23 33.95
N ALA A 243 -23.42 -5.18 33.22
CA ALA A 243 -23.70 -3.80 33.58
C ALA A 243 -25.22 -3.61 33.68
N SER A 244 -25.71 -3.23 34.86
CA SER A 244 -27.13 -3.03 35.16
C SER A 244 -27.70 -1.83 34.43
#